data_faf01e6100e53cb81e9f4e602b2d710b
#
_entry.id   faf01e6100e53cb81e9f4e602b2d710b
#
_cell.length_a   1.000
_cell.length_b   1.000
_cell.length_c   1.000
_cell.angle_alpha   90.00
_cell.angle_beta   90.00
_cell.angle_gamma   90.00
#
_symmetry.space_group_name_H-M   'P 1'
#
loop_
_entity.id
_entity.type
_entity.pdbx_description
1 polymer ?
#
loop_
_entity_poly.entity_id
_entity_poly.type
_entity_poly.pdbx_seq_one_letter_code
_entity_poly.pdbx_strand_id
1 'polypeptide(L)'
;MKSGKFNRVSQLALAISVGLLAGCSQSSQVAGGTDFIQSKTSIALKDLPVTPSADWALVWEDQFNGDKINDAHWSLENNCWGGGNNEQQCYTKRPRNAFVKDGKLHIVAYKETFTGPANADGKSGMSKKLPYTSARLRTLGKHDQRYGRFEIRTKLPSGQGAWPAIWMLPTDSKYGIWAASGEIDIMEAVNLKAQSDAPGAVKGDQENRIYGTLHYGSYWPDNVLTGQAATLPNNINPADDFHTYAIEWEEGEIRWYVDNIHYATQTQQGWYSQYNNNGELVTADGAAPFDEKFHLLLNLAVGGSWSANANERGIDYSDFPKTMLVDYVKVYRCSVDSETGKGCATRGEQAVLVKGKQAPAILAKDDSYAEVPLLDIFSEGLNSNLAYSTYDPNEIIKYQEVTEEGRGKVLAINKQNGAANIHFRSPTTDLTEWLARGELIFDVKVESMTNGSELIIKTDSGWPKTSDMTVQLPPVGQWGEVRIKLADLLSSGNRGAAGNKAEPTQINNLLVFEPSAEMSLKLDNIRFDRR
;
A
#
# COMPACT_ATOMS: atom_id res chain seq x y z
N MET A 1 -33.57 -44.71 64.34
CA MET A 1 -34.92 -44.30 64.83
C MET A 1 -35.45 -43.15 63.95
N LYS A 2 -36.63 -43.37 63.43
CA LYS A 2 -37.63 -42.41 62.86
C LYS A 2 -37.14 -41.45 61.75
N SER A 3 -37.45 -41.66 60.48
CA SER A 3 -38.72 -41.64 59.74
C SER A 3 -39.30 -40.24 59.50
N GLY A 4 -39.56 -39.93 58.26
CA GLY A 4 -40.54 -38.92 57.88
C GLY A 4 -40.34 -38.34 56.49
N LYS A 5 -40.82 -38.98 55.51
CA LYS A 5 -41.93 -38.75 54.54
C LYS A 5 -41.85 -37.48 53.66
N PHE A 6 -41.73 -37.75 52.39
CA PHE A 6 -42.33 -37.19 51.15
C PHE A 6 -43.26 -35.97 51.26
N ASN A 7 -43.05 -35.02 50.36
CA ASN A 7 -44.13 -34.51 49.49
C ASN A 7 -43.58 -34.01 48.16
N ARG A 8 -44.15 -34.50 47.04
CA ARG A 8 -44.01 -34.05 45.69
C ARG A 8 -44.90 -32.81 45.50
N VAL A 9 -44.37 -31.76 44.92
CA VAL A 9 -45.16 -30.70 44.26
C VAL A 9 -44.59 -30.49 42.89
N SER A 10 -45.49 -30.60 41.91
CA SER A 10 -45.27 -30.39 40.49
C SER A 10 -44.83 -28.97 40.20
N GLN A 11 -43.80 -28.81 39.41
CA GLN A 11 -43.48 -27.51 38.81
C GLN A 11 -43.65 -27.53 37.30
N LEU A 12 -44.48 -26.63 36.87
CA LEU A 12 -44.78 -26.25 35.50
C LEU A 12 -43.52 -25.65 34.87
N ALA A 13 -43.05 -26.21 33.76
CA ALA A 13 -41.95 -25.67 32.99
C ALA A 13 -42.45 -24.47 32.16
N LEU A 14 -42.01 -23.29 32.51
CA LEU A 14 -42.13 -22.08 31.69
C LEU A 14 -40.88 -21.96 30.82
N ALA A 15 -41.02 -22.23 29.54
CA ALA A 15 -39.94 -22.03 28.56
C ALA A 15 -39.81 -20.53 28.26
N ILE A 16 -38.77 -19.92 28.81
CA ILE A 16 -38.33 -18.58 28.41
C ILE A 16 -37.32 -18.77 27.27
N SER A 17 -37.74 -18.47 26.06
CA SER A 17 -36.83 -18.34 24.91
C SER A 17 -35.97 -17.09 25.06
N VAL A 18 -34.75 -17.28 25.50
CA VAL A 18 -33.73 -16.24 25.43
C VAL A 18 -33.22 -16.16 24.00
N GLY A 19 -33.70 -15.16 23.27
CA GLY A 19 -33.14 -14.78 21.98
C GLY A 19 -31.68 -14.32 22.17
N LEU A 20 -30.74 -15.13 21.71
CA LEU A 20 -29.35 -14.69 21.51
C LEU A 20 -29.32 -13.68 20.37
N LEU A 21 -29.34 -12.40 20.72
CA LEU A 21 -28.85 -11.35 19.85
C LEU A 21 -27.33 -11.56 19.72
N ALA A 22 -26.94 -12.22 18.64
CA ALA A 22 -25.56 -12.18 18.18
C ALA A 22 -25.27 -10.73 17.77
N GLY A 23 -24.75 -9.95 18.72
CA GLY A 23 -24.12 -8.69 18.43
C GLY A 23 -22.88 -8.99 17.59
N CYS A 24 -22.94 -8.69 16.30
CA CYS A 24 -21.74 -8.51 15.49
C CYS A 24 -20.94 -7.35 16.12
N SER A 25 -19.99 -7.67 16.96
CA SER A 25 -18.89 -6.77 17.25
C SER A 25 -18.08 -6.66 15.96
N GLN A 26 -18.37 -5.64 15.14
CA GLN A 26 -17.40 -5.15 14.19
C GLN A 26 -16.23 -4.65 15.04
N SER A 27 -15.20 -5.47 15.17
CA SER A 27 -13.90 -4.99 15.55
C SER A 27 -13.48 -4.02 14.45
N SER A 28 -13.53 -2.72 14.75
CA SER A 28 -12.84 -1.69 13.98
C SER A 28 -11.35 -2.04 14.01
N GLN A 29 -10.90 -2.75 12.99
CA GLN A 29 -9.47 -2.91 12.76
C GLN A 29 -8.94 -1.53 12.41
N VAL A 30 -8.00 -1.08 13.20
CA VAL A 30 -7.16 0.09 12.96
C VAL A 30 -6.60 -0.03 11.55
N ALA A 31 -6.91 0.94 10.70
CA ALA A 31 -6.33 1.08 9.36
C ALA A 31 -4.85 1.47 9.49
N GLY A 32 -4.04 0.49 9.78
CA GLY A 32 -2.59 0.55 9.84
C GLY A 32 -2.05 -0.70 9.18
N GLY A 33 -1.79 -0.65 7.86
CA GLY A 33 -0.98 -1.64 7.19
C GLY A 33 -1.63 -2.98 6.80
N THR A 34 -2.96 -3.07 6.65
CA THR A 34 -3.65 -4.35 6.36
C THR A 34 -4.54 -4.36 5.13
N ASP A 35 -4.64 -3.28 4.37
CA ASP A 35 -5.46 -3.25 3.15
C ASP A 35 -4.83 -3.95 1.94
N PHE A 36 -3.68 -4.60 2.11
CA PHE A 36 -3.09 -5.52 1.13
C PHE A 36 -3.72 -6.92 1.10
N ILE A 37 -4.76 -7.17 1.88
CA ILE A 37 -5.52 -8.41 1.74
C ILE A 37 -6.48 -8.21 0.57
N GLN A 38 -5.98 -8.46 -0.63
CA GLN A 38 -6.82 -8.66 -1.81
C GLN A 38 -7.90 -9.68 -1.49
N SER A 39 -9.06 -9.56 -2.13
CA SER A 39 -10.17 -10.49 -1.92
C SER A 39 -9.66 -11.93 -1.94
N LYS A 40 -9.82 -12.67 -0.86
CA LYS A 40 -9.47 -14.10 -0.82
C LYS A 40 -10.35 -14.93 -1.75
N THR A 41 -11.46 -14.35 -2.21
CA THR A 41 -12.40 -14.99 -3.13
C THR A 41 -11.88 -14.86 -4.57
N SER A 42 -11.64 -15.99 -5.21
CA SER A 42 -11.23 -16.06 -6.62
C SER A 42 -12.34 -16.65 -7.49
N ILE A 43 -12.29 -16.34 -8.79
CA ILE A 43 -13.10 -17.04 -9.79
C ILE A 43 -12.30 -18.20 -10.38
N ALA A 44 -12.93 -19.36 -10.52
CA ALA A 44 -12.36 -20.50 -11.24
C ALA A 44 -12.61 -20.31 -12.74
N LEU A 45 -11.54 -20.20 -13.52
CA LEU A 45 -11.64 -19.97 -14.96
C LEU A 45 -12.03 -21.25 -15.68
N LYS A 46 -12.87 -21.09 -16.71
CA LYS A 46 -13.10 -22.14 -17.73
C LYS A 46 -12.08 -21.94 -18.85
N ASP A 47 -11.71 -23.01 -19.49
CA ASP A 47 -10.84 -22.99 -20.67
C ASP A 47 -11.62 -22.46 -21.89
N LEU A 48 -11.75 -21.14 -21.95
CA LEU A 48 -12.46 -20.37 -22.97
C LEU A 48 -11.58 -19.22 -23.48
N PRO A 49 -10.46 -19.53 -24.15
CA PRO A 49 -9.58 -18.50 -24.67
C PRO A 49 -10.25 -17.75 -25.82
N VAL A 50 -9.99 -16.44 -25.88
CA VAL A 50 -10.39 -15.58 -26.99
C VAL A 50 -9.21 -15.38 -27.95
N THR A 51 -9.50 -15.13 -29.22
CA THR A 51 -8.45 -14.75 -30.18
C THR A 51 -8.23 -13.25 -30.10
N PRO A 52 -7.04 -12.76 -29.76
CA PRO A 52 -6.74 -11.33 -29.79
C PRO A 52 -7.03 -10.74 -31.16
N SER A 53 -7.53 -9.50 -31.19
CA SER A 53 -7.78 -8.80 -32.46
C SER A 53 -6.52 -8.74 -33.32
N ALA A 54 -6.68 -8.95 -34.61
CA ALA A 54 -5.60 -8.79 -35.60
C ALA A 54 -5.14 -7.31 -35.74
N ASP A 55 -5.92 -6.38 -35.21
CA ASP A 55 -5.62 -4.95 -35.24
C ASP A 55 -4.64 -4.51 -34.12
N TRP A 56 -4.20 -5.41 -33.29
CA TRP A 56 -3.08 -5.17 -32.36
C TRP A 56 -1.76 -5.16 -33.12
N ALA A 57 -1.21 -3.98 -33.40
CA ALA A 57 0.08 -3.81 -34.06
C ALA A 57 1.23 -3.86 -33.05
N LEU A 58 2.19 -4.76 -33.25
CA LEU A 58 3.38 -4.86 -32.39
C LEU A 58 4.20 -3.58 -32.42
N VAL A 59 4.48 -2.99 -31.24
CA VAL A 59 5.30 -1.79 -31.08
C VAL A 59 6.74 -2.19 -30.74
N TRP A 60 6.91 -3.05 -29.75
CA TRP A 60 8.21 -3.61 -29.37
C TRP A 60 8.04 -4.96 -28.69
N GLU A 61 9.12 -5.71 -28.71
CA GLU A 61 9.20 -6.97 -27.98
C GLU A 61 10.61 -7.21 -27.46
N ASP A 62 10.73 -8.00 -26.42
CA ASP A 62 11.96 -8.63 -25.99
C ASP A 62 11.72 -10.13 -25.80
N GLN A 63 12.39 -10.93 -26.60
CA GLN A 63 12.34 -12.39 -26.56
C GLN A 63 13.52 -13.00 -25.82
N PHE A 64 14.37 -12.16 -25.20
CA PHE A 64 15.53 -12.56 -24.42
C PHE A 64 16.48 -13.55 -25.12
N ASN A 65 16.56 -13.46 -26.46
CA ASN A 65 17.38 -14.34 -27.29
C ASN A 65 18.88 -14.04 -27.24
N GLY A 66 19.27 -12.96 -26.54
CA GLY A 66 20.67 -12.58 -26.35
C GLY A 66 21.37 -13.34 -25.22
N ASP A 67 22.55 -12.88 -24.87
CA ASP A 67 23.36 -13.39 -23.75
C ASP A 67 23.35 -12.48 -22.51
N LYS A 68 22.68 -11.33 -22.62
CA LYS A 68 22.54 -10.34 -21.55
C LYS A 68 21.22 -9.59 -21.65
N ILE A 69 20.83 -8.97 -20.55
CA ILE A 69 19.69 -8.04 -20.51
C ILE A 69 20.00 -6.85 -21.41
N ASN A 70 19.03 -6.50 -22.27
CA ASN A 70 19.19 -5.38 -23.19
C ASN A 70 18.94 -4.04 -22.47
N ASP A 71 19.99 -3.26 -22.26
CA ASP A 71 19.93 -1.96 -21.62
C ASP A 71 19.12 -0.91 -22.41
N ALA A 72 18.83 -1.14 -23.69
CA ALA A 72 17.90 -0.30 -24.45
C ALA A 72 16.45 -0.48 -24.01
N HIS A 73 16.11 -1.64 -23.48
CA HIS A 73 14.74 -1.97 -23.01
C HIS A 73 14.61 -1.84 -21.49
N TRP A 74 15.62 -2.23 -20.73
CA TRP A 74 15.52 -2.43 -19.29
C TRP A 74 16.51 -1.61 -18.48
N SER A 75 16.05 -1.15 -17.34
CA SER A 75 16.88 -0.65 -16.24
C SER A 75 16.66 -1.51 -15.01
N LEU A 76 17.74 -1.89 -14.32
CA LEU A 76 17.65 -2.61 -13.05
C LEU A 76 17.69 -1.62 -11.88
N GLU A 77 16.83 -1.85 -10.90
CA GLU A 77 16.87 -1.14 -9.64
C GLU A 77 18.00 -1.63 -8.73
N ASN A 78 18.46 -0.75 -7.83
CA ASN A 78 19.44 -1.08 -6.82
C ASN A 78 19.08 -0.40 -5.51
N ASN A 79 18.28 -1.06 -4.70
CA ASN A 79 17.82 -0.55 -3.41
C ASN A 79 17.41 -1.68 -2.45
N CYS A 80 17.39 -1.36 -1.15
CA CYS A 80 16.86 -2.19 -0.09
C CYS A 80 15.63 -1.52 0.57
N TRP A 81 14.86 -0.76 -0.20
CA TRP A 81 13.73 0.00 0.31
C TRP A 81 12.61 -0.90 0.87
N GLY A 82 12.36 -2.06 0.24
CA GLY A 82 11.30 -2.98 0.66
C GLY A 82 9.95 -2.64 0.04
N GLY A 83 9.95 -1.98 -1.13
CA GLY A 83 8.77 -1.74 -1.96
C GLY A 83 7.65 -0.88 -1.33
N GLY A 84 7.86 -0.29 -0.14
CA GLY A 84 6.78 0.29 0.65
C GLY A 84 5.96 -0.75 1.44
N ASN A 85 6.20 -2.05 1.22
CA ASN A 85 5.40 -3.17 1.73
C ASN A 85 6.16 -4.00 2.78
N ASN A 86 7.22 -3.47 3.38
CA ASN A 86 8.11 -4.21 4.30
C ASN A 86 8.72 -5.48 3.69
N GLU A 87 8.89 -5.51 2.37
CA GLU A 87 9.53 -6.61 1.67
C GLU A 87 10.95 -6.84 2.18
N GLN A 88 11.41 -8.09 2.14
CA GLN A 88 12.63 -8.51 2.82
C GLN A 88 13.85 -8.65 1.89
N GLN A 89 13.73 -8.36 0.60
CA GLN A 89 14.84 -8.38 -0.35
C GLN A 89 15.42 -6.98 -0.60
N CYS A 90 16.71 -6.95 -0.92
CA CYS A 90 17.31 -5.87 -1.69
C CYS A 90 17.19 -6.21 -3.18
N TYR A 91 16.73 -5.29 -4.00
CA TYR A 91 16.92 -5.38 -5.45
C TYR A 91 18.34 -4.98 -5.80
N THR A 92 18.99 -5.74 -6.68
CA THR A 92 20.37 -5.52 -7.07
C THR A 92 20.56 -5.57 -8.60
N LYS A 93 21.60 -4.91 -9.09
CA LYS A 93 22.01 -4.97 -10.51
C LYS A 93 22.95 -6.13 -10.82
N ARG A 94 23.14 -7.06 -9.89
CA ARG A 94 24.11 -8.14 -10.03
C ARG A 94 23.61 -9.20 -11.03
N PRO A 95 24.49 -9.71 -11.91
CA PRO A 95 24.11 -10.73 -12.89
C PRO A 95 23.57 -12.03 -12.30
N ARG A 96 23.80 -12.31 -11.01
CA ARG A 96 23.21 -13.48 -10.36
C ARG A 96 21.72 -13.31 -10.02
N ASN A 97 21.28 -12.06 -9.82
CA ASN A 97 19.86 -11.79 -9.50
C ASN A 97 19.01 -11.58 -10.76
N ALA A 98 19.60 -11.08 -11.85
CA ALA A 98 18.92 -10.99 -13.15
C ALA A 98 19.91 -11.23 -14.28
N PHE A 99 19.56 -12.17 -15.17
CA PHE A 99 20.39 -12.52 -16.34
C PHE A 99 19.54 -13.18 -17.43
N VAL A 100 20.07 -13.17 -18.66
CA VAL A 100 19.48 -13.90 -19.78
C VAL A 100 20.23 -15.21 -19.98
N LYS A 101 19.49 -16.30 -20.10
CA LYS A 101 20.02 -17.62 -20.39
C LYS A 101 18.96 -18.51 -21.04
N ASP A 102 19.35 -19.32 -21.99
CA ASP A 102 18.50 -20.28 -22.70
C ASP A 102 17.21 -19.63 -23.28
N GLY A 103 17.37 -18.42 -23.86
CA GLY A 103 16.28 -17.64 -24.44
C GLY A 103 15.26 -17.12 -23.42
N LYS A 104 15.67 -16.89 -22.17
CA LYS A 104 14.78 -16.42 -21.10
C LYS A 104 15.47 -15.44 -20.18
N LEU A 105 14.71 -14.46 -19.68
CA LEU A 105 15.12 -13.67 -18.54
C LEU A 105 14.89 -14.47 -17.26
N HIS A 106 15.92 -14.58 -16.45
CA HIS A 106 15.86 -15.14 -15.10
C HIS A 106 15.88 -14.02 -14.07
N ILE A 107 14.88 -13.93 -13.21
CA ILE A 107 14.84 -13.08 -12.02
C ILE A 107 14.96 -14.02 -10.81
N VAL A 108 16.05 -13.92 -10.07
CA VAL A 108 16.39 -14.91 -9.04
C VAL A 108 16.52 -14.26 -7.67
N ALA A 109 15.70 -14.72 -6.73
CA ALA A 109 15.80 -14.36 -5.34
C ALA A 109 16.70 -15.35 -4.58
N TYR A 110 17.66 -14.83 -3.82
CA TYR A 110 18.57 -15.62 -2.98
C TYR A 110 18.40 -15.27 -1.51
N LYS A 111 18.52 -16.28 -0.66
CA LYS A 111 18.73 -16.10 0.78
C LYS A 111 20.19 -15.73 1.01
N GLU A 112 20.45 -14.47 1.03
CA GLU A 112 21.77 -13.92 1.35
C GLU A 112 21.61 -12.51 1.92
N THR A 113 22.39 -12.19 2.94
CA THR A 113 22.38 -10.86 3.52
C THR A 113 23.07 -9.86 2.60
N PHE A 114 22.40 -8.75 2.34
CA PHE A 114 22.94 -7.67 1.52
C PHE A 114 22.67 -6.31 2.19
N THR A 115 23.55 -5.35 1.97
CA THR A 115 23.39 -3.97 2.42
C THR A 115 23.41 -3.07 1.19
N GLY A 116 22.39 -2.25 1.04
CA GLY A 116 22.24 -1.34 -0.09
C GLY A 116 21.47 -0.08 0.27
N PRO A 117 21.24 0.83 -0.67
CA PRO A 117 20.49 2.06 -0.46
C PRO A 117 19.10 1.80 0.15
N ALA A 118 18.71 2.60 1.14
CA ALA A 118 17.46 2.40 1.88
C ALA A 118 16.21 3.01 1.22
N ASN A 119 16.36 3.82 0.17
CA ASN A 119 15.24 4.45 -0.54
C ASN A 119 15.06 3.91 -1.97
N ALA A 120 13.88 4.15 -2.53
CA ALA A 120 13.43 3.60 -3.80
C ALA A 120 14.31 3.98 -5.00
N ASP A 121 14.83 5.21 -5.03
CA ASP A 121 15.69 5.70 -6.12
C ASP A 121 17.13 5.20 -6.05
N GLY A 122 17.52 4.53 -4.97
CA GLY A 122 18.88 3.99 -4.77
C GLY A 122 19.96 5.05 -4.56
N LYS A 123 19.58 6.30 -4.24
CA LYS A 123 20.51 7.45 -4.19
C LYS A 123 20.79 7.99 -2.80
N SER A 124 20.14 7.52 -1.76
CA SER A 124 20.34 8.09 -0.42
C SER A 124 21.68 7.73 0.18
N GLY A 125 22.16 8.60 1.08
CA GLY A 125 23.26 8.29 1.99
C GLY A 125 22.93 7.25 3.05
N MET A 126 21.66 6.80 3.15
CA MET A 126 21.22 5.77 4.08
C MET A 126 21.28 4.39 3.45
N SER A 127 21.66 3.40 4.25
CA SER A 127 21.69 2.01 3.84
C SER A 127 20.84 1.16 4.77
N LYS A 128 20.25 0.11 4.21
CA LYS A 128 19.47 -0.92 4.91
C LYS A 128 20.07 -2.28 4.63
N LYS A 129 20.07 -3.14 5.65
CA LYS A 129 20.54 -4.51 5.56
C LYS A 129 19.35 -5.45 5.58
N LEU A 130 19.19 -6.26 4.52
CA LEU A 130 18.11 -7.21 4.38
C LEU A 130 18.64 -8.63 4.15
N PRO A 131 17.85 -9.68 4.50
CA PRO A 131 18.30 -11.07 4.48
C PRO A 131 18.17 -11.76 3.11
N TYR A 132 17.61 -11.08 2.10
CA TYR A 132 17.44 -11.62 0.76
C TYR A 132 17.90 -10.63 -0.29
N THR A 133 18.22 -11.13 -1.48
CA THR A 133 18.45 -10.33 -2.68
C THR A 133 17.58 -10.83 -3.82
N SER A 134 17.20 -9.93 -4.71
CA SER A 134 16.42 -10.23 -5.92
C SER A 134 16.68 -9.17 -6.99
N ALA A 135 15.83 -9.10 -8.02
CA ALA A 135 15.89 -8.04 -9.01
C ALA A 135 14.49 -7.49 -9.33
N ARG A 136 14.49 -6.20 -9.71
CA ARG A 136 13.39 -5.47 -10.32
C ARG A 136 13.90 -4.77 -11.58
N LEU A 137 13.28 -5.07 -12.71
CA LEU A 137 13.54 -4.45 -14.00
C LEU A 137 12.41 -3.50 -14.34
N ARG A 138 12.71 -2.40 -15.03
CA ARG A 138 11.69 -1.44 -15.48
C ARG A 138 12.05 -0.84 -16.84
N THR A 139 11.00 -0.44 -17.58
CA THR A 139 11.13 0.20 -18.90
C THR A 139 11.05 1.74 -18.87
N LEU A 140 11.09 2.35 -17.68
CA LEU A 140 10.96 3.80 -17.48
C LEU A 140 11.92 4.60 -18.37
N GLY A 141 11.37 5.54 -19.16
CA GLY A 141 12.09 6.38 -20.10
C GLY A 141 12.61 5.64 -21.34
N LYS A 142 12.18 4.38 -21.56
CA LYS A 142 12.60 3.55 -22.69
C LYS A 142 11.41 3.08 -23.54
N HIS A 143 10.39 2.55 -22.90
CA HIS A 143 9.16 2.06 -23.55
C HIS A 143 7.93 2.49 -22.77
N ASP A 144 7.84 3.79 -22.48
CA ASP A 144 6.69 4.38 -21.83
C ASP A 144 5.54 4.48 -22.82
N GLN A 145 4.39 3.90 -22.50
CA GLN A 145 3.26 3.86 -23.43
C GLN A 145 1.94 4.15 -22.70
N ARG A 146 1.07 4.88 -23.39
CA ARG A 146 -0.33 5.03 -23.00
C ARG A 146 -1.17 4.15 -23.92
N TYR A 147 -2.03 3.34 -23.31
CA TYR A 147 -2.92 2.39 -23.98
C TYR A 147 -2.19 1.29 -24.75
N GLY A 148 -2.86 0.20 -24.99
CA GLY A 148 -2.32 -0.90 -25.75
C GLY A 148 -2.58 -2.26 -25.13
N ARG A 149 -2.02 -3.30 -25.74
CA ARG A 149 -1.97 -4.65 -25.18
C ARG A 149 -0.56 -4.93 -24.71
N PHE A 150 -0.43 -5.31 -23.45
CA PHE A 150 0.83 -5.72 -22.81
C PHE A 150 0.73 -7.21 -22.54
N GLU A 151 1.64 -7.99 -23.09
CA GLU A 151 1.59 -9.45 -23.03
C GLU A 151 2.95 -10.01 -22.59
N ILE A 152 2.96 -10.73 -21.50
CA ILE A 152 4.16 -11.28 -20.89
C ILE A 152 3.98 -12.78 -20.66
N ARG A 153 4.89 -13.61 -21.21
CA ARG A 153 4.89 -15.05 -20.98
C ARG A 153 5.93 -15.40 -19.93
N THR A 154 5.47 -15.95 -18.83
CA THR A 154 6.34 -16.23 -17.68
C THR A 154 5.93 -17.50 -16.95
N LYS A 155 6.93 -18.18 -16.36
CA LYS A 155 6.75 -19.23 -15.35
C LYS A 155 7.05 -18.63 -14.00
N LEU A 156 6.06 -18.71 -13.09
CA LEU A 156 6.14 -18.10 -11.78
C LEU A 156 6.92 -18.97 -10.79
N PRO A 157 7.60 -18.36 -9.79
CA PRO A 157 8.20 -19.10 -8.69
C PRO A 157 7.12 -19.66 -7.76
N SER A 158 7.45 -20.74 -7.07
CA SER A 158 6.62 -21.32 -6.02
C SER A 158 7.22 -21.13 -4.62
N GLY A 159 6.43 -21.47 -3.61
CA GLY A 159 6.83 -21.57 -2.20
C GLY A 159 6.51 -20.34 -1.36
N GLN A 160 6.36 -20.59 -0.06
CA GLN A 160 5.99 -19.57 0.92
C GLN A 160 7.01 -18.43 0.95
N GLY A 161 6.52 -17.19 0.90
CA GLY A 161 7.31 -15.97 0.89
C GLY A 161 7.67 -15.45 -0.50
N ALA A 162 7.35 -16.15 -1.60
CA ALA A 162 7.53 -15.63 -2.96
C ALA A 162 6.40 -14.66 -3.34
N TRP A 163 6.76 -13.56 -4.00
CA TRP A 163 5.81 -12.56 -4.51
C TRP A 163 6.30 -12.03 -5.87
N PRO A 164 6.06 -12.76 -6.96
CA PRO A 164 6.31 -12.27 -8.32
C PRO A 164 5.25 -11.25 -8.73
N ALA A 165 5.67 -10.23 -9.50
CA ALA A 165 4.78 -9.21 -10.05
C ALA A 165 5.18 -8.81 -11.48
N ILE A 166 4.16 -8.60 -12.30
CA ILE A 166 4.17 -7.97 -13.63
C ILE A 166 3.20 -6.80 -13.53
N TRP A 167 3.70 -5.58 -13.54
CA TRP A 167 2.91 -4.41 -13.20
C TRP A 167 3.41 -3.14 -13.88
N MET A 168 2.72 -2.04 -13.72
CA MET A 168 3.02 -0.78 -14.38
C MET A 168 2.83 0.40 -13.41
N LEU A 169 3.74 1.35 -13.50
CA LEU A 169 3.64 2.65 -12.82
C LEU A 169 3.59 3.80 -13.83
N PRO A 170 2.97 4.92 -13.48
CA PRO A 170 2.96 6.11 -14.33
C PRO A 170 4.40 6.59 -14.59
N THR A 171 4.65 7.05 -15.82
CA THR A 171 5.94 7.64 -16.20
C THR A 171 6.15 8.96 -15.50
N ASP A 172 5.10 9.78 -15.50
CA ASP A 172 5.03 11.06 -14.82
C ASP A 172 3.93 11.02 -13.75
N SER A 173 4.20 11.62 -12.61
CA SER A 173 3.22 11.69 -11.51
C SER A 173 2.28 12.89 -11.71
N LYS A 174 1.53 12.92 -12.82
CA LYS A 174 0.65 14.04 -13.20
C LYS A 174 -0.37 14.39 -12.12
N TYR A 175 -0.92 13.40 -11.47
CA TYR A 175 -1.92 13.55 -10.41
C TYR A 175 -1.31 13.48 -9.01
N GLY A 176 0.02 13.58 -8.90
CA GLY A 176 0.76 13.49 -7.65
C GLY A 176 1.35 12.10 -7.40
N ILE A 177 1.81 11.89 -6.16
CA ILE A 177 2.47 10.64 -5.77
C ILE A 177 1.49 9.45 -5.80
N TRP A 178 2.02 8.27 -5.61
CA TRP A 178 1.27 7.01 -5.50
C TRP A 178 0.17 7.12 -4.39
N ALA A 179 -1.07 6.67 -4.59
CA ALA A 179 -1.63 6.04 -5.80
C ALA A 179 -2.49 7.01 -6.64
N ALA A 180 -2.41 8.32 -6.38
CA ALA A 180 -3.22 9.31 -7.12
C ALA A 180 -2.92 9.29 -8.63
N SER A 181 -1.68 8.97 -9.03
CA SER A 181 -1.31 8.80 -10.45
C SER A 181 -1.48 7.36 -10.97
N GLY A 182 -2.01 6.45 -10.14
CA GLY A 182 -2.37 5.07 -10.53
C GLY A 182 -1.24 4.05 -10.45
N GLU A 183 -1.64 2.78 -10.46
CA GLU A 183 -0.80 1.59 -10.68
C GLU A 183 -1.67 0.52 -11.33
N ILE A 184 -1.12 -0.22 -12.29
CA ILE A 184 -1.80 -1.31 -12.99
C ILE A 184 -1.01 -2.59 -12.78
N ASP A 185 -1.60 -3.56 -12.06
CA ASP A 185 -1.01 -4.86 -11.88
C ASP A 185 -1.58 -5.82 -12.92
N ILE A 186 -0.74 -6.18 -13.88
CA ILE A 186 -1.09 -7.14 -14.94
C ILE A 186 -1.24 -8.52 -14.33
N MET A 187 -0.32 -8.88 -13.44
CA MET A 187 -0.34 -10.13 -12.69
C MET A 187 0.47 -9.99 -11.42
N GLU A 188 -0.13 -10.37 -10.31
CA GLU A 188 0.57 -10.67 -9.07
C GLU A 188 0.19 -12.07 -8.60
N ALA A 189 1.10 -12.71 -7.87
CA ALA A 189 0.82 -13.94 -7.14
C ALA A 189 1.65 -13.99 -5.87
N VAL A 190 1.15 -14.66 -4.83
CA VAL A 190 1.92 -14.91 -3.60
C VAL A 190 1.88 -16.38 -3.26
N ASN A 191 3.00 -16.90 -2.75
CA ASN A 191 3.07 -18.20 -2.08
C ASN A 191 2.53 -19.38 -2.91
N LEU A 192 2.61 -19.35 -4.25
CA LEU A 192 2.13 -20.44 -5.09
C LEU A 192 2.65 -21.80 -4.59
N LYS A 193 1.80 -22.82 -4.58
CA LYS A 193 2.03 -24.18 -4.05
C LYS A 193 2.18 -24.29 -2.53
N ALA A 194 2.21 -23.19 -1.76
CA ALA A 194 2.05 -23.27 -0.31
C ALA A 194 0.60 -23.69 0.04
N GLN A 195 0.34 -24.00 1.29
CA GLN A 195 -1.04 -24.29 1.73
C GLN A 195 -1.95 -23.12 1.44
N SER A 196 -3.04 -23.34 0.69
CA SER A 196 -3.97 -22.26 0.35
C SER A 196 -4.73 -21.75 1.58
N ASP A 197 -4.96 -20.44 1.62
CA ASP A 197 -5.85 -19.78 2.58
C ASP A 197 -7.14 -19.25 1.93
N ALA A 198 -7.45 -19.72 0.72
CA ALA A 198 -8.69 -19.38 0.02
C ALA A 198 -9.91 -19.81 0.84
N PRO A 199 -11.05 -19.10 0.76
CA PRO A 199 -12.27 -19.52 1.42
C PRO A 199 -12.68 -20.94 1.02
N GLY A 200 -12.85 -21.82 2.02
CA GLY A 200 -13.19 -23.24 1.80
C GLY A 200 -11.99 -24.15 1.52
N ALA A 201 -10.78 -23.63 1.46
CA ALA A 201 -9.58 -24.47 1.30
C ALA A 201 -9.42 -25.45 2.47
N VAL A 202 -9.04 -26.69 2.14
CA VAL A 202 -8.75 -27.73 3.12
C VAL A 202 -7.25 -28.03 3.16
N LYS A 203 -6.83 -28.78 4.17
CA LYS A 203 -5.41 -29.18 4.30
C LYS A 203 -4.94 -29.96 3.08
N GLY A 204 -3.87 -29.48 2.45
CA GLY A 204 -3.29 -30.05 1.23
C GLY A 204 -3.67 -29.30 -0.05
N ASP A 205 -4.64 -28.39 0.00
CA ASP A 205 -4.94 -27.50 -1.12
C ASP A 205 -3.78 -26.51 -1.31
N GLN A 206 -3.30 -26.43 -2.54
CA GLN A 206 -2.20 -25.53 -2.86
C GLN A 206 -2.70 -24.15 -3.28
N GLU A 207 -1.97 -23.11 -2.89
CA GLU A 207 -2.17 -21.76 -3.40
C GLU A 207 -1.89 -21.73 -4.91
N ASN A 208 -2.86 -21.21 -5.66
CA ASN A 208 -2.81 -21.16 -7.13
C ASN A 208 -3.49 -19.92 -7.72
N ARG A 209 -3.80 -18.93 -6.89
CA ARG A 209 -4.44 -17.69 -7.34
C ARG A 209 -3.44 -16.76 -8.01
N ILE A 210 -3.93 -16.11 -9.07
CA ILE A 210 -3.33 -14.92 -9.67
C ILE A 210 -4.26 -13.74 -9.47
N TYR A 211 -3.71 -12.54 -9.51
CA TYR A 211 -4.44 -11.30 -9.24
C TYR A 211 -4.14 -10.28 -10.33
N GLY A 212 -5.18 -9.64 -10.85
CA GLY A 212 -5.09 -8.44 -11.66
C GLY A 212 -5.75 -7.30 -10.91
N THR A 213 -5.04 -6.18 -10.70
CA THR A 213 -5.49 -5.12 -9.81
C THR A 213 -5.19 -3.72 -10.32
N LEU A 214 -5.88 -2.74 -9.75
CA LEU A 214 -5.61 -1.31 -9.92
C LEU A 214 -5.45 -0.67 -8.55
N HIS A 215 -4.42 0.16 -8.38
CA HIS A 215 -4.33 1.12 -7.29
C HIS A 215 -4.57 2.51 -7.83
N TYR A 216 -5.45 3.26 -7.18
CA TYR A 216 -5.90 4.57 -7.64
C TYR A 216 -6.50 5.37 -6.48
N GLY A 217 -7.16 6.48 -6.78
CA GLY A 217 -7.92 7.27 -5.82
C GLY A 217 -7.15 8.47 -5.36
N SER A 218 -6.48 8.38 -4.24
CA SER A 218 -5.71 9.47 -3.66
C SER A 218 -4.38 8.97 -3.12
N TYR A 219 -3.66 9.83 -2.40
CA TYR A 219 -2.46 9.44 -1.66
C TYR A 219 -2.80 8.45 -0.55
N TRP A 220 -1.81 7.66 -0.15
CA TRP A 220 -1.96 6.87 1.07
C TRP A 220 -2.27 7.79 2.27
N PRO A 221 -3.19 7.42 3.19
CA PRO A 221 -3.94 6.15 3.27
C PRO A 221 -5.30 6.13 2.52
N ASP A 222 -5.65 7.19 1.81
CA ASP A 222 -6.94 7.31 1.11
C ASP A 222 -6.93 6.68 -0.30
N ASN A 223 -5.88 5.91 -0.63
CA ASN A 223 -5.81 5.14 -1.86
C ASN A 223 -6.79 3.97 -1.87
N VAL A 224 -7.16 3.55 -3.07
CA VAL A 224 -8.08 2.45 -3.33
C VAL A 224 -7.35 1.34 -4.07
N LEU A 225 -7.60 0.10 -3.66
CA LEU A 225 -7.21 -1.12 -4.34
C LEU A 225 -8.47 -1.86 -4.79
N THR A 226 -8.55 -2.20 -6.07
CA THR A 226 -9.62 -3.07 -6.60
C THR A 226 -9.07 -3.99 -7.68
N GLY A 227 -9.71 -5.14 -7.87
CA GLY A 227 -9.25 -6.11 -8.85
C GLY A 227 -10.00 -7.43 -8.76
N GLN A 228 -9.48 -8.45 -9.42
CA GLN A 228 -10.04 -9.79 -9.44
C GLN A 228 -8.96 -10.85 -9.29
N ALA A 229 -9.16 -11.75 -8.33
CA ALA A 229 -8.38 -12.97 -8.21
C ALA A 229 -8.98 -14.07 -9.10
N ALA A 230 -8.14 -14.87 -9.71
CA ALA A 230 -8.55 -15.99 -10.54
C ALA A 230 -7.67 -17.23 -10.31
N THR A 231 -8.23 -18.42 -10.56
CA THR A 231 -7.48 -19.68 -10.67
C THR A 231 -7.58 -20.21 -12.10
N LEU A 232 -6.50 -20.79 -12.61
CA LEU A 232 -6.44 -21.29 -13.97
C LEU A 232 -7.41 -22.47 -14.17
N PRO A 233 -7.82 -22.76 -15.41
CA PRO A 233 -8.66 -23.92 -15.72
C PRO A 233 -8.09 -25.22 -15.17
N ASN A 234 -8.96 -26.16 -14.81
CA ASN A 234 -8.58 -27.47 -14.27
C ASN A 234 -7.69 -27.41 -13.02
N ASN A 235 -7.74 -26.31 -12.29
CA ASN A 235 -6.94 -26.08 -11.08
C ASN A 235 -5.41 -26.19 -11.32
N ILE A 236 -4.94 -25.88 -12.54
CA ILE A 236 -3.53 -25.84 -12.87
C ILE A 236 -2.84 -24.77 -12.00
N ASN A 237 -1.68 -25.11 -11.46
CA ASN A 237 -0.93 -24.13 -10.68
C ASN A 237 -0.06 -23.26 -11.59
N PRO A 238 -0.13 -21.94 -11.51
CA PRO A 238 0.66 -21.02 -12.36
C PRO A 238 2.19 -21.20 -12.26
N ALA A 239 2.66 -21.92 -11.24
CA ALA A 239 4.08 -22.25 -11.08
C ALA A 239 4.48 -23.56 -11.80
N ASP A 240 3.55 -24.29 -12.41
CA ASP A 240 3.88 -25.58 -13.08
C ASP A 240 4.52 -25.36 -14.43
N ASP A 241 4.03 -24.40 -15.21
CA ASP A 241 4.53 -24.12 -16.57
C ASP A 241 4.48 -22.62 -16.90
N PHE A 242 4.82 -22.28 -18.13
CA PHE A 242 4.70 -20.93 -18.67
C PHE A 242 3.27 -20.61 -19.03
N HIS A 243 2.79 -19.49 -18.51
CA HIS A 243 1.51 -18.91 -18.86
C HIS A 243 1.70 -17.50 -19.41
N THR A 244 0.76 -17.04 -20.23
CA THR A 244 0.76 -15.70 -20.81
C THR A 244 -0.19 -14.80 -20.03
N TYR A 245 0.33 -13.76 -19.39
CA TYR A 245 -0.44 -12.75 -18.69
C TYR A 245 -0.51 -11.50 -19.53
N ALA A 246 -1.71 -10.91 -19.66
CA ALA A 246 -1.87 -9.73 -20.47
C ALA A 246 -2.94 -8.79 -19.93
N ILE A 247 -2.80 -7.52 -20.30
CA ILE A 247 -3.90 -6.54 -20.25
C ILE A 247 -4.16 -5.99 -21.66
N GLU A 248 -5.40 -5.63 -21.90
CA GLU A 248 -5.77 -4.68 -22.93
C GLU A 248 -6.28 -3.43 -22.25
N TRP A 249 -5.60 -2.32 -22.52
CA TRP A 249 -5.86 -1.04 -21.90
C TRP A 249 -6.21 -0.01 -22.97
N GLU A 250 -7.41 0.53 -22.89
CA GLU A 250 -7.92 1.61 -23.73
C GLU A 250 -8.47 2.74 -22.86
N GLU A 251 -8.75 3.88 -23.43
CA GLU A 251 -9.34 5.01 -22.73
C GLU A 251 -10.65 4.60 -22.04
N GLY A 252 -10.62 4.63 -20.71
CA GLY A 252 -11.77 4.33 -19.87
C GLY A 252 -12.01 2.83 -19.60
N GLU A 253 -11.15 1.91 -20.06
CA GLU A 253 -11.32 0.48 -19.80
C GLU A 253 -10.01 -0.28 -19.74
N ILE A 254 -9.87 -1.17 -18.75
CA ILE A 254 -8.76 -2.11 -18.60
C ILE A 254 -9.34 -3.52 -18.45
N ARG A 255 -8.78 -4.47 -19.22
CA ARG A 255 -9.17 -5.89 -19.26
C ARG A 255 -7.97 -6.76 -18.95
N TRP A 256 -8.16 -7.82 -18.15
CA TRP A 256 -7.11 -8.77 -17.76
C TRP A 256 -7.30 -10.15 -18.38
N TYR A 257 -6.19 -10.75 -18.79
CA TYR A 257 -6.16 -12.04 -19.45
C TYR A 257 -5.07 -12.94 -18.86
N VAL A 258 -5.35 -14.26 -18.82
CA VAL A 258 -4.34 -15.32 -18.68
C VAL A 258 -4.56 -16.35 -19.77
N ASP A 259 -3.52 -16.72 -20.52
CA ASP A 259 -3.58 -17.63 -21.67
C ASP A 259 -4.70 -17.26 -22.67
N ASN A 260 -4.85 -15.98 -22.92
CA ASN A 260 -5.95 -15.37 -23.67
C ASN A 260 -7.37 -15.60 -23.10
N ILE A 261 -7.49 -16.09 -21.88
CA ILE A 261 -8.77 -16.16 -21.19
C ILE A 261 -9.03 -14.80 -20.55
N HIS A 262 -10.02 -14.06 -21.07
CA HIS A 262 -10.47 -12.79 -20.50
C HIS A 262 -11.23 -13.06 -19.20
N TYR A 263 -10.69 -12.60 -18.06
CA TYR A 263 -11.27 -12.93 -16.76
C TYR A 263 -11.83 -11.72 -15.98
N ALA A 264 -11.37 -10.51 -16.25
CA ALA A 264 -11.84 -9.31 -15.56
C ALA A 264 -11.80 -8.09 -16.45
N THR A 265 -12.73 -7.18 -16.20
CA THR A 265 -12.77 -5.82 -16.78
C THR A 265 -13.03 -4.82 -15.67
N GLN A 266 -12.33 -3.69 -15.67
CA GLN A 266 -12.70 -2.51 -14.88
C GLN A 266 -12.79 -1.30 -15.82
N THR A 267 -13.76 -0.43 -15.55
CA THR A 267 -14.04 0.75 -16.37
C THR A 267 -13.86 2.04 -15.56
N GLN A 268 -13.80 3.17 -16.25
CA GLN A 268 -13.64 4.49 -15.61
C GLN A 268 -14.76 4.85 -14.62
N GLN A 269 -15.90 4.17 -14.65
CA GLN A 269 -16.95 4.30 -13.64
C GLN A 269 -16.54 3.69 -12.29
N GLY A 270 -15.47 2.92 -12.26
CA GLY A 270 -14.95 2.22 -11.07
C GLY A 270 -13.58 2.70 -10.62
N TRP A 271 -13.08 3.83 -11.11
CA TRP A 271 -11.85 4.45 -10.61
C TRP A 271 -11.92 5.97 -10.66
N TYR A 272 -10.97 6.63 -10.03
CA TYR A 272 -10.85 8.09 -9.98
C TYR A 272 -9.43 8.50 -9.58
N SER A 273 -9.11 9.78 -9.71
CA SER A 273 -7.96 10.39 -9.05
C SER A 273 -8.39 11.66 -8.32
N GLN A 274 -8.08 11.71 -7.03
CA GLN A 274 -8.19 12.94 -6.22
C GLN A 274 -6.81 13.34 -5.72
N TYR A 275 -6.42 14.56 -6.00
CA TYR A 275 -5.07 15.05 -5.71
C TYR A 275 -5.08 16.53 -5.36
N ASN A 276 -4.00 16.97 -4.72
CA ASN A 276 -3.82 18.39 -4.42
C ASN A 276 -3.33 19.13 -5.68
N ASN A 277 -4.13 20.06 -6.13
CA ASN A 277 -3.78 20.97 -7.22
C ASN A 277 -3.65 22.39 -6.67
N ASN A 278 -2.39 22.83 -6.43
CA ASN A 278 -2.07 24.15 -5.88
C ASN A 278 -2.80 24.49 -4.55
N GLY A 279 -2.89 23.52 -3.65
CA GLY A 279 -3.52 23.69 -2.34
C GLY A 279 -5.00 23.32 -2.28
N GLU A 280 -5.61 22.99 -3.42
CA GLU A 280 -7.00 22.54 -3.47
C GLU A 280 -7.09 21.06 -3.83
N LEU A 281 -7.90 20.31 -3.09
CA LEU A 281 -8.23 18.94 -3.45
C LEU A 281 -9.16 18.98 -4.66
N VAL A 282 -8.76 18.34 -5.75
CA VAL A 282 -9.58 18.23 -6.96
C VAL A 282 -9.75 16.78 -7.38
N THR A 283 -10.86 16.48 -8.04
CA THR A 283 -11.04 15.21 -8.74
C THR A 283 -10.71 15.43 -10.21
N ALA A 284 -9.79 14.62 -10.74
CA ALA A 284 -9.46 14.66 -12.15
C ALA A 284 -10.62 14.16 -13.01
N ASP A 285 -10.77 14.74 -14.19
CA ASP A 285 -11.79 14.35 -15.16
C ASP A 285 -11.39 13.16 -16.04
N GLY A 286 -12.34 12.60 -16.75
CA GLY A 286 -12.13 11.59 -17.78
C GLY A 286 -11.70 10.23 -17.25
N ALA A 287 -10.68 9.63 -17.87
CA ALA A 287 -10.17 8.29 -17.53
C ALA A 287 -9.02 8.32 -16.53
N ALA A 288 -8.77 9.46 -15.85
CA ALA A 288 -7.71 9.59 -14.85
C ALA A 288 -7.89 8.59 -13.67
N PRO A 289 -6.79 8.00 -13.16
CA PRO A 289 -5.39 8.28 -13.49
C PRO A 289 -4.84 7.44 -14.66
N PHE A 290 -5.65 6.61 -15.31
CA PHE A 290 -5.21 5.68 -16.34
C PHE A 290 -5.36 6.28 -17.76
N ASP A 291 -4.97 7.54 -17.91
CA ASP A 291 -4.99 8.32 -19.15
C ASP A 291 -3.62 8.93 -19.51
N GLU A 292 -2.58 8.51 -18.78
CA GLU A 292 -1.19 8.94 -18.96
C GLU A 292 -0.30 7.79 -19.41
N LYS A 293 0.97 8.07 -19.67
CA LYS A 293 1.95 7.01 -20.00
C LYS A 293 2.35 6.24 -18.76
N PHE A 294 2.44 4.93 -18.90
CA PHE A 294 2.97 4.01 -17.90
C PHE A 294 4.19 3.27 -18.43
N HIS A 295 5.02 2.81 -17.53
CA HIS A 295 6.15 1.94 -17.81
C HIS A 295 5.99 0.60 -17.10
N LEU A 296 6.50 -0.46 -17.71
CA LEU A 296 6.41 -1.84 -17.22
C LEU A 296 7.48 -2.12 -16.16
N LEU A 297 7.10 -2.90 -15.14
CA LEU A 297 7.99 -3.44 -14.10
C LEU A 297 7.83 -4.97 -14.02
N LEU A 298 8.96 -5.65 -13.84
CA LEU A 298 9.04 -7.09 -13.58
C LEU A 298 9.89 -7.32 -12.34
N ASN A 299 9.37 -8.00 -11.34
CA ASN A 299 10.15 -8.32 -10.15
C ASN A 299 9.74 -9.61 -9.44
N LEU A 300 10.62 -10.07 -8.58
CA LEU A 300 10.34 -11.09 -7.59
C LEU A 300 10.64 -10.51 -6.20
N ALA A 301 9.60 -10.17 -5.45
CA ALA A 301 9.71 -9.77 -4.05
C ALA A 301 9.74 -11.00 -3.14
N VAL A 302 10.19 -10.80 -1.90
CA VAL A 302 10.28 -11.83 -0.86
C VAL A 302 9.67 -11.30 0.42
N GLY A 303 8.66 -12.01 0.95
CA GLY A 303 7.99 -11.64 2.19
C GLY A 303 7.15 -10.37 2.04
N GLY A 304 7.27 -9.47 3.01
CA GLY A 304 6.49 -8.23 3.03
C GLY A 304 5.11 -8.38 3.66
N SER A 305 4.36 -7.28 3.63
CA SER A 305 3.07 -7.17 4.32
C SER A 305 1.99 -8.10 3.76
N TRP A 306 2.14 -8.58 2.52
CA TRP A 306 1.20 -9.53 1.94
C TRP A 306 1.72 -10.96 1.99
N SER A 307 2.76 -11.31 1.24
CA SER A 307 3.24 -12.68 1.09
C SER A 307 3.63 -13.33 2.44
N ALA A 308 4.25 -12.57 3.36
CA ALA A 308 4.61 -13.10 4.67
C ALA A 308 3.42 -13.20 5.66
N ASN A 309 2.26 -12.62 5.33
CA ASN A 309 1.07 -12.67 6.19
C ASN A 309 -0.07 -13.55 5.63
N ALA A 310 0.08 -14.05 4.41
CA ALA A 310 -0.86 -14.96 3.74
C ALA A 310 -0.40 -16.42 3.86
N ASN A 311 -1.33 -17.34 3.60
CA ASN A 311 -1.11 -18.78 3.52
C ASN A 311 -0.49 -19.37 4.82
N GLU A 312 0.70 -19.95 4.76
CA GLU A 312 1.39 -20.52 5.93
C GLU A 312 2.04 -19.47 6.83
N ARG A 313 2.08 -18.22 6.37
CA ARG A 313 2.77 -17.08 6.99
C ARG A 313 4.29 -17.25 7.07
N GLY A 314 5.00 -16.13 7.21
CA GLY A 314 6.45 -16.10 7.20
C GLY A 314 7.03 -16.35 5.82
N ILE A 315 8.28 -16.77 5.78
CA ILE A 315 9.04 -17.10 4.57
C ILE A 315 9.67 -18.47 4.77
N ASP A 316 9.36 -19.42 3.92
CA ASP A 316 10.10 -20.68 3.89
C ASP A 316 11.42 -20.46 3.15
N TYR A 317 12.50 -20.46 3.92
CA TYR A 317 13.84 -20.22 3.41
C TYR A 317 14.57 -21.51 2.99
N SER A 318 13.93 -22.66 3.09
CA SER A 318 14.55 -23.96 2.77
C SER A 318 14.63 -24.20 1.27
N ASP A 319 13.75 -23.57 0.47
CA ASP A 319 13.63 -23.75 -0.97
C ASP A 319 14.20 -22.60 -1.84
N PHE A 320 15.07 -21.77 -1.29
CA PHE A 320 15.82 -20.80 -2.08
C PHE A 320 17.02 -21.43 -2.80
N PRO A 321 17.39 -20.97 -4.00
CA PRO A 321 16.87 -19.78 -4.69
C PRO A 321 15.49 -19.99 -5.33
N LYS A 322 14.69 -18.91 -5.37
CA LYS A 322 13.42 -18.87 -6.11
C LYS A 322 13.63 -18.13 -7.42
N THR A 323 13.02 -18.62 -8.50
CA THR A 323 13.25 -18.07 -9.85
C THR A 323 11.94 -17.80 -10.58
N MET A 324 11.77 -16.57 -11.07
CA MET A 324 10.79 -16.21 -12.08
C MET A 324 11.48 -16.25 -13.45
N LEU A 325 10.90 -16.99 -14.39
CA LEU A 325 11.40 -17.10 -15.76
C LEU A 325 10.49 -16.33 -16.71
N VAL A 326 11.02 -15.38 -17.46
CA VAL A 326 10.26 -14.65 -18.48
C VAL A 326 10.74 -15.08 -19.87
N ASP A 327 9.81 -15.59 -20.67
CA ASP A 327 10.07 -16.08 -22.02
C ASP A 327 10.09 -14.93 -23.03
N TYR A 328 9.05 -14.07 -22.97
CA TYR A 328 8.99 -12.86 -23.76
C TYR A 328 8.15 -11.77 -23.10
N VAL A 329 8.36 -10.56 -23.56
CA VAL A 329 7.50 -9.37 -23.37
C VAL A 329 7.14 -8.85 -24.75
N LYS A 330 5.85 -8.62 -25.00
CA LYS A 330 5.33 -8.04 -26.23
C LYS A 330 4.36 -6.90 -25.90
N VAL A 331 4.54 -5.78 -26.57
CA VAL A 331 3.69 -4.61 -26.38
C VAL A 331 3.14 -4.15 -27.72
N TYR A 332 1.83 -3.99 -27.76
CA TYR A 332 1.09 -3.65 -28.96
C TYR A 332 0.34 -2.34 -28.78
N ARG A 333 0.04 -1.70 -29.89
CA ARG A 333 -0.85 -0.53 -29.99
C ARG A 333 -2.03 -0.89 -30.87
N CYS A 334 -3.21 -0.34 -30.56
CA CYS A 334 -4.36 -0.51 -31.44
C CYS A 334 -4.15 0.27 -32.74
N SER A 335 -4.27 -0.39 -33.87
CA SER A 335 -4.11 0.23 -35.20
C SER A 335 -5.38 0.93 -35.68
N VAL A 336 -6.54 0.63 -35.07
CA VAL A 336 -7.82 1.29 -35.37
C VAL A 336 -7.82 2.72 -34.82
N ASP A 337 -7.46 2.87 -33.55
CA ASP A 337 -7.29 4.16 -32.89
C ASP A 337 -6.13 4.10 -31.90
N SER A 338 -4.99 4.62 -32.30
CA SER A 338 -3.77 4.60 -31.48
C SER A 338 -3.78 5.61 -30.33
N GLU A 339 -4.64 6.64 -30.40
CA GLU A 339 -4.69 7.71 -29.40
C GLU A 339 -5.54 7.31 -28.18
N THR A 340 -6.63 6.61 -28.43
CA THR A 340 -7.52 6.14 -27.35
C THR A 340 -7.40 4.64 -27.05
N GLY A 341 -6.71 3.88 -27.93
CA GLY A 341 -6.61 2.42 -27.81
C GLY A 341 -7.88 1.67 -28.18
N LYS A 342 -8.95 2.37 -28.58
CA LYS A 342 -10.27 1.80 -28.87
C LYS A 342 -10.33 1.08 -30.22
N GLY A 343 -11.21 0.11 -30.32
CA GLY A 343 -11.47 -0.62 -31.56
C GLY A 343 -10.76 -1.98 -31.67
N CYS A 344 -9.82 -2.30 -30.77
CA CYS A 344 -9.08 -3.58 -30.75
C CYS A 344 -9.49 -4.51 -29.61
N ALA A 345 -10.47 -4.11 -28.78
CA ALA A 345 -10.87 -4.85 -27.60
C ALA A 345 -11.27 -6.30 -27.93
N THR A 346 -10.72 -7.24 -27.16
CA THR A 346 -11.03 -8.67 -27.24
C THR A 346 -11.80 -9.08 -25.99
N ARG A 347 -13.06 -9.45 -26.11
CA ARG A 347 -13.95 -9.70 -24.98
C ARG A 347 -14.35 -11.17 -24.89
N GLY A 348 -14.22 -11.76 -23.70
CA GLY A 348 -14.67 -13.11 -23.35
C GLY A 348 -15.92 -13.06 -22.47
N GLU A 349 -16.78 -14.07 -22.59
CA GLU A 349 -18.07 -14.12 -21.94
C GLU A 349 -18.01 -14.35 -20.42
N GLN A 350 -16.91 -14.93 -19.91
CA GLN A 350 -16.77 -15.23 -18.49
C GLN A 350 -16.17 -14.10 -17.67
N ALA A 351 -15.73 -13.01 -18.30
CA ALA A 351 -15.08 -11.91 -17.60
C ALA A 351 -16.04 -11.21 -16.63
N VAL A 352 -15.57 -11.00 -15.41
CA VAL A 352 -16.35 -10.25 -14.41
C VAL A 352 -16.07 -8.76 -14.53
N LEU A 353 -17.12 -7.96 -14.32
CA LEU A 353 -16.98 -6.52 -14.20
C LEU A 353 -16.60 -6.18 -12.76
N VAL A 354 -15.38 -5.69 -12.57
CA VAL A 354 -14.91 -5.14 -11.30
C VAL A 354 -15.56 -3.78 -11.10
N LYS A 355 -16.41 -3.66 -10.08
CA LYS A 355 -17.16 -2.40 -9.84
C LYS A 355 -16.25 -1.22 -9.50
N GLY A 356 -15.17 -1.48 -8.77
CA GLY A 356 -14.29 -0.43 -8.28
C GLY A 356 -14.96 0.53 -7.30
N LYS A 357 -14.41 1.74 -7.20
CA LYS A 357 -14.95 2.84 -6.38
C LYS A 357 -14.97 4.13 -7.18
N GLN A 358 -15.96 4.97 -6.89
CA GLN A 358 -16.03 6.34 -7.40
C GLN A 358 -15.42 7.31 -6.39
N ALA A 359 -15.05 8.49 -6.88
CA ALA A 359 -14.53 9.55 -6.04
C ALA A 359 -15.54 9.91 -4.94
N PRO A 360 -15.11 10.00 -3.68
CA PRO A 360 -15.92 10.63 -2.66
C PRO A 360 -16.18 12.09 -3.05
N ALA A 361 -17.36 12.59 -2.69
CA ALA A 361 -17.66 14.00 -2.92
C ALA A 361 -16.61 14.86 -2.19
N ILE A 362 -15.99 15.78 -2.92
CA ILE A 362 -15.23 16.86 -2.29
C ILE A 362 -16.26 17.73 -1.61
N LEU A 363 -16.31 17.67 -0.30
CA LEU A 363 -17.19 18.54 0.46
C LEU A 363 -16.70 19.96 0.25
N ALA A 364 -17.58 20.84 -0.26
CA ALA A 364 -17.27 22.25 -0.31
C ALA A 364 -16.76 22.70 1.07
N LYS A 365 -15.71 23.52 1.08
CA LYS A 365 -15.28 24.19 2.29
C LYS A 365 -16.52 24.87 2.86
N ASP A 366 -16.99 24.42 4.00
CA ASP A 366 -18.20 24.96 4.58
C ASP A 366 -17.83 26.29 5.25
N ASP A 367 -17.91 27.36 4.45
CA ASP A 367 -17.61 28.71 4.92
C ASP A 367 -18.53 29.17 6.05
N SER A 368 -19.63 28.44 6.33
CA SER A 368 -20.47 28.70 7.50
C SER A 368 -19.78 28.35 8.83
N TYR A 369 -18.70 27.59 8.79
CA TYR A 369 -17.81 27.30 9.93
C TYR A 369 -16.55 28.19 9.94
N ALA A 370 -16.48 29.24 9.14
CA ALA A 370 -15.34 30.15 9.07
C ALA A 370 -15.07 30.92 10.39
N GLU A 371 -15.96 30.80 11.37
CA GLU A 371 -15.77 31.41 12.70
C GLU A 371 -15.03 30.52 13.71
N VAL A 372 -14.76 29.23 13.39
CA VAL A 372 -13.87 28.41 14.21
C VAL A 372 -12.48 28.53 13.63
N PRO A 373 -11.58 29.26 14.29
CA PRO A 373 -10.27 29.55 13.74
C PRO A 373 -9.48 28.26 13.53
N LEU A 374 -8.78 28.19 12.41
CA LEU A 374 -7.62 27.35 12.20
C LEU A 374 -6.80 27.31 13.50
N LEU A 375 -6.62 26.15 14.11
CA LEU A 375 -5.79 26.04 15.29
C LEU A 375 -4.33 25.86 14.81
N ASP A 376 -3.68 26.98 14.57
CA ASP A 376 -2.25 27.01 14.29
C ASP A 376 -1.48 26.62 15.56
N ILE A 377 -0.64 25.58 15.44
CA ILE A 377 0.21 25.09 16.51
C ILE A 377 1.63 25.63 16.33
N PHE A 378 2.13 25.55 15.10
CA PHE A 378 3.46 26.00 14.72
C PHE A 378 3.51 26.34 13.23
N SER A 379 3.85 27.57 12.91
CA SER A 379 4.12 28.02 11.54
C SER A 379 5.46 28.79 11.50
N GLU A 380 5.50 30.04 11.88
CA GLU A 380 6.72 30.84 12.04
C GLU A 380 7.19 30.89 13.52
N GLY A 381 6.93 29.81 14.26
CA GLY A 381 7.20 29.63 15.68
C GLY A 381 6.02 29.05 16.43
N LEU A 382 6.24 28.64 17.67
CA LEU A 382 5.18 28.10 18.52
C LEU A 382 4.09 29.14 18.79
N ASN A 383 2.82 28.73 18.64
CA ASN A 383 1.68 29.55 19.03
C ASN A 383 1.81 30.01 20.48
N SER A 384 1.60 31.31 20.73
CA SER A 384 1.81 31.94 22.03
C SER A 384 0.95 31.38 23.16
N ASN A 385 -0.13 30.67 22.85
CA ASN A 385 -0.99 30.01 23.85
C ASN A 385 -0.52 28.58 24.18
N LEU A 386 0.54 28.12 23.56
CA LEU A 386 1.10 26.78 23.74
C LEU A 386 2.48 26.85 24.39
N ALA A 387 2.91 25.75 24.95
CA ALA A 387 4.24 25.60 25.53
C ALA A 387 4.85 24.24 25.16
N TYR A 388 6.14 24.22 24.85
CA TYR A 388 6.88 22.96 24.76
C TYR A 388 7.04 22.33 26.14
N SER A 389 6.93 21.02 26.18
CA SER A 389 7.29 20.18 27.31
C SER A 389 7.87 18.86 26.78
N THR A 390 8.63 18.16 27.58
CA THR A 390 9.21 16.86 27.20
C THR A 390 8.94 15.84 28.30
N TYR A 391 8.75 14.60 27.89
CA TYR A 391 9.06 13.45 28.72
C TYR A 391 10.45 12.96 28.29
N ASP A 392 11.44 13.18 29.12
CA ASP A 392 12.85 12.90 28.79
C ASP A 392 13.67 12.54 30.06
N PRO A 393 13.43 11.37 30.65
CA PRO A 393 14.08 10.98 31.89
C PRO A 393 15.60 10.77 31.75
N ASN A 394 16.12 10.67 30.52
CA ASN A 394 17.53 10.38 30.25
C ASN A 394 18.25 11.52 29.47
N GLU A 395 17.61 12.67 29.31
CA GLU A 395 18.15 13.84 28.60
C GLU A 395 18.60 13.55 27.15
N ILE A 396 17.81 12.72 26.45
CA ILE A 396 18.13 12.20 25.11
C ILE A 396 17.39 12.93 23.96
N ILE A 397 16.44 13.83 24.25
CA ILE A 397 15.74 14.61 23.23
C ILE A 397 16.17 16.09 23.31
N LYS A 398 16.53 16.65 22.17
CA LYS A 398 16.82 18.08 22.03
C LYS A 398 15.94 18.65 20.95
N TYR A 399 15.44 19.85 21.17
CA TYR A 399 14.65 20.58 20.19
C TYR A 399 15.01 22.05 20.17
N GLN A 400 14.85 22.67 19.02
CA GLN A 400 15.06 24.10 18.84
C GLN A 400 14.33 24.62 17.61
N GLU A 401 13.90 25.87 17.64
CA GLU A 401 13.44 26.56 16.44
C GLU A 401 14.67 27.04 15.65
N VAL A 402 14.73 26.68 14.38
CA VAL A 402 15.83 27.08 13.47
C VAL A 402 15.25 27.68 12.20
N THR A 403 16.00 28.56 11.55
CA THR A 403 15.61 29.09 10.23
C THR A 403 16.09 28.14 9.14
N GLU A 404 15.19 27.75 8.23
CA GLU A 404 15.50 26.99 7.04
C GLU A 404 15.20 27.81 5.79
N GLU A 405 16.13 27.81 4.82
CA GLU A 405 15.98 28.57 3.59
C GLU A 405 14.72 28.15 2.83
N GLY A 406 13.90 29.13 2.45
CA GLY A 406 12.65 28.91 1.73
C GLY A 406 11.45 28.46 2.58
N ARG A 407 11.62 28.30 3.92
CA ARG A 407 10.53 27.90 4.83
C ARG A 407 10.33 28.80 6.04
N GLY A 408 11.29 29.67 6.37
CA GLY A 408 11.22 30.46 7.59
C GLY A 408 11.65 29.64 8.81
N LYS A 409 10.93 29.74 9.92
CA LYS A 409 11.23 28.97 11.14
C LYS A 409 10.64 27.57 11.05
N VAL A 410 11.45 26.58 11.42
CA VAL A 410 11.06 25.18 11.55
C VAL A 410 11.48 24.64 12.92
N LEU A 411 10.75 23.67 13.45
CA LEU A 411 11.11 23.00 14.71
C LEU A 411 12.01 21.80 14.42
N ALA A 412 13.29 21.91 14.76
CA ALA A 412 14.25 20.81 14.69
C ALA A 412 14.21 19.97 15.97
N ILE A 413 14.09 18.65 15.83
CA ILE A 413 14.07 17.69 16.93
C ILE A 413 15.16 16.65 16.66
N ASN A 414 15.98 16.39 17.67
CA ASN A 414 16.98 15.32 17.66
C ASN A 414 16.77 14.44 18.89
N LYS A 415 16.49 13.17 18.66
CA LYS A 415 16.28 12.17 19.72
C LYS A 415 17.24 11.01 19.54
N GLN A 416 17.96 10.65 20.61
CA GLN A 416 18.79 9.46 20.69
C GLN A 416 17.94 8.23 21.08
N ASN A 417 18.55 7.04 21.12
CA ASN A 417 17.85 5.84 21.54
C ASN A 417 17.41 5.92 23.00
N GLY A 418 16.17 5.49 23.26
CA GLY A 418 15.54 5.52 24.59
C GLY A 418 14.13 6.09 24.53
N ALA A 419 13.45 6.11 25.67
CA ALA A 419 12.08 6.65 25.79
C ALA A 419 12.14 8.16 26.03
N ALA A 420 11.71 8.94 25.05
CA ALA A 420 11.54 10.40 25.16
C ALA A 420 10.60 10.90 24.07
N ASN A 421 9.87 11.97 24.37
CA ASN A 421 8.98 12.65 23.42
C ASN A 421 8.86 14.14 23.73
N ILE A 422 8.34 14.89 22.76
CA ILE A 422 8.05 16.33 22.90
C ILE A 422 6.55 16.56 22.84
N HIS A 423 6.04 17.40 23.76
CA HIS A 423 4.63 17.76 23.89
C HIS A 423 4.40 19.22 23.53
N PHE A 424 3.29 19.48 22.87
CA PHE A 424 2.71 20.78 22.67
C PHE A 424 1.56 20.93 23.67
N ARG A 425 1.88 21.47 24.85
CA ARG A 425 0.91 21.66 25.92
C ARG A 425 -0.01 22.83 25.62
N SER A 426 -1.29 22.63 25.84
CA SER A 426 -2.32 23.67 25.78
C SER A 426 -3.03 23.82 27.11
N PRO A 427 -3.75 24.94 27.37
CA PRO A 427 -4.90 24.89 28.26
C PRO A 427 -5.83 23.74 27.84
N THR A 428 -6.60 23.21 28.81
CA THR A 428 -7.56 22.13 28.47
C THR A 428 -8.41 22.54 27.27
N THR A 429 -8.30 21.78 26.20
CA THR A 429 -8.90 22.09 24.90
C THR A 429 -9.95 21.04 24.56
N ASP A 430 -11.10 21.52 24.09
CA ASP A 430 -12.17 20.67 23.53
C ASP A 430 -11.98 20.54 22.02
N LEU A 431 -11.77 19.31 21.56
CA LEU A 431 -11.60 18.99 20.13
C LEU A 431 -12.86 18.36 19.51
N THR A 432 -14.00 18.33 20.23
CA THR A 432 -15.22 17.67 19.73
C THR A 432 -15.74 18.26 18.43
N GLU A 433 -15.60 19.57 18.24
CA GLU A 433 -16.00 20.24 17.00
C GLU A 433 -15.18 19.81 15.77
N TRP A 434 -13.98 19.27 16.02
CA TRP A 434 -13.07 18.82 14.96
C TRP A 434 -13.28 17.36 14.56
N LEU A 435 -14.04 16.57 15.34
CA LEU A 435 -14.20 15.13 15.10
C LEU A 435 -14.84 14.81 13.75
N ALA A 436 -15.77 15.63 13.30
CA ALA A 436 -16.49 15.36 12.06
C ALA A 436 -15.65 15.59 10.80
N ARG A 437 -14.76 16.61 10.82
CA ARG A 437 -14.03 17.07 9.62
C ARG A 437 -12.60 17.57 9.92
N GLY A 438 -12.14 17.48 11.16
CA GLY A 438 -10.82 17.98 11.52
C GLY A 438 -9.70 17.06 11.09
N GLU A 439 -8.62 17.67 10.62
CA GLU A 439 -7.36 17.00 10.32
C GLU A 439 -6.23 17.67 11.09
N LEU A 440 -5.32 16.86 11.65
CA LEU A 440 -3.99 17.30 12.01
C LEU A 440 -3.15 17.29 10.75
N ILE A 441 -2.55 18.43 10.43
CA ILE A 441 -1.70 18.59 9.26
C ILE A 441 -0.36 19.13 9.73
N PHE A 442 0.72 18.56 9.22
CA PHE A 442 2.07 19.08 9.43
C PHE A 442 3.03 18.66 8.33
N ASP A 443 4.03 19.48 8.07
CA ASP A 443 5.15 19.14 7.24
C ASP A 443 6.25 18.50 8.08
N VAL A 444 6.85 17.44 7.57
CA VAL A 444 7.97 16.75 8.21
C VAL A 444 9.09 16.47 7.23
N LYS A 445 10.33 16.65 7.70
CA LYS A 445 11.55 16.21 7.00
C LYS A 445 12.37 15.40 7.97
N VAL A 446 12.55 14.13 7.66
CA VAL A 446 13.47 13.27 8.41
C VAL A 446 14.88 13.50 7.90
N GLU A 447 15.79 13.97 8.73
CA GLU A 447 17.19 14.18 8.36
C GLU A 447 18.03 12.90 8.54
N SER A 448 17.73 12.13 9.61
CA SER A 448 18.32 10.82 9.86
C SER A 448 17.41 10.00 10.78
N MET A 449 17.47 8.68 10.67
CA MET A 449 16.74 7.78 11.56
C MET A 449 17.39 6.39 11.62
N THR A 450 17.26 5.72 12.75
CA THR A 450 17.58 4.30 12.87
C THR A 450 16.61 3.49 12.00
N ASN A 451 17.11 2.47 11.35
CA ASN A 451 16.27 1.61 10.50
C ASN A 451 15.13 0.96 11.30
N GLY A 452 13.92 1.09 10.77
CA GLY A 452 12.71 0.60 11.43
C GLY A 452 12.15 1.52 12.51
N SER A 453 12.72 2.74 12.68
CA SER A 453 12.13 3.75 13.56
C SER A 453 10.82 4.25 12.99
N GLU A 454 9.86 4.49 13.88
CA GLU A 454 8.55 5.07 13.59
C GLU A 454 8.43 6.44 14.25
N LEU A 455 7.65 7.34 13.67
CA LEU A 455 7.18 8.54 14.33
C LEU A 455 5.77 8.29 14.83
N ILE A 456 5.59 8.33 16.14
CA ILE A 456 4.31 8.16 16.80
C ILE A 456 3.76 9.55 17.12
N ILE A 457 2.55 9.80 16.68
CA ILE A 457 1.78 11.01 16.99
C ILE A 457 0.78 10.66 18.07
N LYS A 458 0.67 11.54 19.08
CA LYS A 458 -0.27 11.35 20.18
C LYS A 458 -1.02 12.64 20.49
N THR A 459 -2.20 12.46 21.05
CA THR A 459 -2.92 13.51 21.80
C THR A 459 -3.37 12.90 23.12
N ASP A 460 -3.37 13.66 24.20
CA ASP A 460 -3.71 13.11 25.51
C ASP A 460 -4.47 14.09 26.43
N SER A 461 -5.24 13.46 27.30
CA SER A 461 -6.01 14.09 28.38
C SER A 461 -5.34 13.89 29.75
N GLY A 462 -4.05 13.47 29.75
CA GLY A 462 -3.29 13.02 30.90
C GLY A 462 -3.20 11.51 30.96
N TRP A 463 -1.94 10.98 31.07
CA TRP A 463 -1.68 9.54 31.11
C TRP A 463 -2.57 8.81 32.14
N PRO A 464 -3.20 7.65 31.81
CA PRO A 464 -3.08 6.86 30.57
C PRO A 464 -4.10 7.19 29.47
N LYS A 465 -4.89 8.27 29.60
CA LYS A 465 -5.91 8.70 28.63
C LYS A 465 -5.26 9.36 27.42
N THR A 466 -4.59 8.55 26.61
CA THR A 466 -3.86 8.94 25.40
C THR A 466 -4.40 8.17 24.20
N SER A 467 -4.42 8.83 23.06
CA SER A 467 -4.64 8.21 21.76
C SER A 467 -3.39 8.41 20.92
N ASP A 468 -2.89 7.34 20.29
CA ASP A 468 -1.65 7.36 19.54
C ASP A 468 -1.73 6.57 18.23
N MET A 469 -1.00 7.03 17.21
CA MET A 469 -0.85 6.33 15.95
C MET A 469 0.52 6.58 15.33
N THR A 470 0.98 5.65 14.51
CA THR A 470 2.19 5.81 13.70
C THR A 470 1.84 6.49 12.39
N VAL A 471 2.74 7.36 11.92
CA VAL A 471 2.59 8.03 10.63
C VAL A 471 3.63 7.55 9.62
N GLN A 472 3.25 7.57 8.35
CA GLN A 472 4.19 7.32 7.27
C GLN A 472 5.05 8.57 7.06
N LEU A 473 6.36 8.38 7.07
CA LEU A 473 7.32 9.46 6.89
C LEU A 473 7.73 9.58 5.41
N PRO A 474 8.00 10.81 4.94
CA PRO A 474 8.58 11.02 3.63
C PRO A 474 9.99 10.41 3.55
N PRO A 475 10.55 10.24 2.35
CA PRO A 475 11.93 9.83 2.19
C PRO A 475 12.88 10.75 2.94
N VAL A 476 13.91 10.16 3.58
CA VAL A 476 14.91 10.93 4.33
C VAL A 476 15.52 12.03 3.47
N GLY A 477 15.63 13.22 4.05
CA GLY A 477 16.13 14.42 3.40
C GLY A 477 15.09 15.20 2.59
N GLN A 478 13.86 14.70 2.47
CA GLN A 478 12.77 15.38 1.75
C GLN A 478 11.68 15.86 2.71
N TRP A 479 11.12 17.01 2.41
CA TRP A 479 9.91 17.48 3.06
C TRP A 479 8.70 16.73 2.50
N GLY A 480 7.76 16.38 3.37
CA GLY A 480 6.47 15.82 3.00
C GLY A 480 5.40 16.24 3.99
N GLU A 481 4.18 16.44 3.49
CA GLU A 481 3.01 16.74 4.31
C GLU A 481 2.41 15.46 4.87
N VAL A 482 2.07 15.48 6.15
CA VAL A 482 1.33 14.41 6.83
C VAL A 482 -0.04 14.95 7.22
N ARG A 483 -1.09 14.17 6.91
CA ARG A 483 -2.48 14.46 7.27
C ARG A 483 -3.07 13.31 8.07
N ILE A 484 -3.71 13.62 9.17
CA ILE A 484 -4.33 12.65 10.07
C ILE A 484 -5.74 13.15 10.39
N LYS A 485 -6.77 12.35 10.06
CA LYS A 485 -8.13 12.64 10.50
C LYS A 485 -8.18 12.60 12.03
N LEU A 486 -8.68 13.64 12.64
CA LEU A 486 -8.67 13.74 14.09
C LEU A 486 -9.55 12.67 14.75
N ALA A 487 -10.63 12.27 14.08
CA ALA A 487 -11.46 11.15 14.51
C ALA A 487 -10.66 9.84 14.59
N ASP A 488 -9.77 9.57 13.64
CA ASP A 488 -8.95 8.36 13.61
C ASP A 488 -7.92 8.40 14.75
N LEU A 489 -7.22 9.52 14.93
CA LEU A 489 -6.28 9.71 16.03
C LEU A 489 -6.97 9.53 17.40
N LEU A 490 -8.12 10.18 17.62
CA LEU A 490 -8.82 10.12 18.91
C LEU A 490 -9.45 8.74 19.18
N SER A 491 -9.77 7.97 18.15
CA SER A 491 -10.32 6.62 18.28
C SER A 491 -9.27 5.53 18.44
N SER A 492 -8.01 5.77 18.07
CA SER A 492 -6.95 4.74 18.01
C SER A 492 -6.60 4.10 19.36
N GLY A 493 -6.80 4.84 20.46
CA GLY A 493 -6.49 4.37 21.80
C GLY A 493 -5.01 4.46 22.16
N ASN A 494 -4.66 3.96 23.35
CA ASN A 494 -3.31 4.01 23.90
C ASN A 494 -2.62 2.64 23.73
N ARG A 495 -1.61 2.55 22.84
CA ARG A 495 -0.86 1.30 22.63
C ARG A 495 -0.05 0.86 23.86
N GLY A 496 0.30 1.79 24.75
CA GLY A 496 1.02 1.51 25.99
C GLY A 496 0.12 1.16 27.19
N ALA A 497 -1.21 1.38 27.08
CA ALA A 497 -2.18 1.12 28.13
C ALA A 497 -3.55 0.77 27.52
N ALA A 498 -3.70 -0.49 27.14
CA ALA A 498 -4.88 -0.98 26.42
C ALA A 498 -6.20 -0.61 27.12
N GLY A 499 -7.20 -0.23 26.33
CA GLY A 499 -8.52 0.18 26.80
C GLY A 499 -8.63 1.66 27.20
N ASN A 500 -7.53 2.41 27.16
CA ASN A 500 -7.54 3.87 27.38
C ASN A 500 -7.47 4.60 26.03
N LYS A 501 -8.06 5.79 26.00
CA LYS A 501 -7.96 6.73 24.88
C LYS A 501 -8.11 8.17 25.39
N ALA A 502 -7.69 9.12 24.59
CA ALA A 502 -7.87 10.54 24.90
C ALA A 502 -9.38 10.90 24.95
N GLU A 503 -9.72 11.79 25.85
CA GLU A 503 -11.08 12.34 25.97
C GLU A 503 -11.14 13.65 25.17
N PRO A 504 -11.88 13.71 24.05
CA PRO A 504 -11.87 14.85 23.14
C PRO A 504 -12.17 16.20 23.80
N THR A 505 -12.98 16.19 24.86
CA THR A 505 -13.37 17.39 25.62
C THR A 505 -12.33 17.85 26.64
N GLN A 506 -11.25 17.09 26.85
CA GLN A 506 -10.30 17.30 27.97
C GLN A 506 -8.83 17.17 27.53
N ILE A 507 -8.50 17.62 26.34
CA ILE A 507 -7.12 17.52 25.83
C ILE A 507 -6.21 18.51 26.54
N ASN A 508 -5.12 17.99 27.12
CA ASN A 508 -4.11 18.77 27.86
C ASN A 508 -2.77 18.85 27.11
N ASN A 509 -2.38 17.79 26.42
CA ASN A 509 -1.30 17.79 25.46
C ASN A 509 -1.91 17.68 24.07
N LEU A 510 -2.02 18.83 23.43
CA LEU A 510 -2.69 18.95 22.13
C LEU A 510 -2.07 18.02 21.10
N LEU A 511 -0.74 17.91 21.14
CA LEU A 511 0.03 17.08 20.24
C LEU A 511 1.31 16.59 20.92
N VAL A 512 1.70 15.37 20.64
CA VAL A 512 2.97 14.77 21.09
C VAL A 512 3.64 14.11 19.89
N PHE A 513 4.93 14.40 19.70
CA PHE A 513 5.78 13.68 18.74
C PHE A 513 6.73 12.75 19.49
N GLU A 514 6.64 11.45 19.21
CA GLU A 514 7.45 10.42 19.84
C GLU A 514 8.14 9.55 18.79
N PRO A 515 9.38 9.85 18.39
CA PRO A 515 10.17 8.90 17.62
C PRO A 515 10.44 7.61 18.42
N SER A 516 10.16 6.44 17.85
CA SER A 516 10.30 5.15 18.55
C SER A 516 11.76 4.76 18.83
N ALA A 517 12.72 5.30 18.07
CA ALA A 517 14.16 5.09 18.24
C ALA A 517 14.91 6.39 17.89
N GLU A 518 16.23 6.31 17.68
CA GLU A 518 17.03 7.46 17.28
C GLU A 518 16.54 8.06 15.97
N MET A 519 16.24 9.37 16.00
CA MET A 519 15.72 10.10 14.84
C MET A 519 16.05 11.59 14.95
N SER A 520 16.46 12.19 13.82
CA SER A 520 16.56 13.63 13.65
C SER A 520 15.56 14.06 12.60
N LEU A 521 14.72 15.02 12.93
CA LEU A 521 13.66 15.49 12.04
C LEU A 521 13.41 16.99 12.21
N LYS A 522 12.77 17.58 11.21
CA LYS A 522 12.25 18.94 11.25
C LYS A 522 10.76 18.91 10.99
N LEU A 523 10.04 19.78 11.69
CA LEU A 523 8.59 19.96 11.58
C LEU A 523 8.28 21.40 11.22
N ASP A 524 7.19 21.59 10.45
CA ASP A 524 6.71 22.89 10.03
C ASP A 524 5.19 22.82 9.78
N ASN A 525 4.53 23.98 9.72
CA ASN A 525 3.10 24.12 9.37
C ASN A 525 2.16 23.19 10.17
N ILE A 526 2.45 23.02 11.47
CA ILE A 526 1.66 22.14 12.33
C ILE A 526 0.36 22.84 12.71
N ARG A 527 -0.76 22.26 12.34
CA ARG A 527 -2.08 22.84 12.58
C ARG A 527 -3.18 21.80 12.64
N PHE A 528 -4.26 22.11 13.32
CA PHE A 528 -5.55 21.48 13.07
C PHE A 528 -6.33 22.33 12.07
N ASP A 529 -6.76 21.69 11.01
CA ASP A 529 -7.54 22.31 9.95
C ASP A 529 -8.84 21.53 9.73
N ARG A 530 -9.79 22.14 9.07
CA ARG A 530 -11.04 21.48 8.64
C ARG A 530 -10.98 21.24 7.14
N ARG A 531 -11.38 20.04 6.76
CA ARG A 531 -11.51 19.65 5.37
C ARG A 531 -12.82 20.15 4.78
#